data_fb617fad14270b7bfb66439d659f8715
#
_entry.id   fb617fad14270b7bfb66439d659f8715
#
_cell.length_a   1.000
_cell.length_b   1.000
_cell.length_c   1.000
_cell.angle_alpha   90.00
_cell.angle_beta   90.00
_cell.angle_gamma   90.00
#
_symmetry.space_group_name_H-M   'P 1'
#
loop_
_entity.id
_entity.type
_entity.pdbx_description
1 polymer ?
#
loop_
_entity_poly.entity_id
_entity_poly.type
_entity_poly.pdbx_seq_one_letter_code
_entity_poly.pdbx_strand_id
1 'polypeptide(L)'
;MRMVASLAIAAQLALPLPLPLSTVSAQAAASLSQQVRQYVSVSEPVVALTNVTVIDGTGAAPKPNQTVVIQNGRIAEVGPSSSVRPPAGARTMDLAGSTVIPGIVGMHDHLFYTAAGGRAAQMSFTGPRLYLGSGVTTIRTTGGRAPYAEINTKEAIDSGRTPGPRVHLTAPYITGGSGGSAGSMAEVSTPEAARRFVAYWGQEGATWIKAYTDIRRSELKAAIEEAHKRGMKVTGHLCSVSFREAVELGIDNLEHGLLTATDFDPQKKVDVCPQNSMVRVGSASMTSDTARATIKAMIDKGVGMTSTLAVYEPFFPNRPTKDDRTLEAMSPEVREAYMGRRNQIDTTKGSPLTGEILKNAMAFERAFVQAGGRLAAGVDPTGFGGALPGFGDQRNYELLIEAGFTPAQTVQIMTSNGAKILGVADKLGTVEKGKLADLVVLQGDLAADPSVIRKVTTVFKDGVGYDSAKLIAAVKGRVGID
;
A
#
# COMPACT_ATOMS: atom_id res chain seq x y z
N MET A 1 72.76 31.49 -6.12
CA MET A 1 72.02 31.10 -4.91
C MET A 1 70.72 31.89 -4.87
N ARG A 2 69.60 31.29 -5.22
CA ARG A 2 68.27 31.87 -5.04
C ARG A 2 67.48 30.89 -4.20
N MET A 3 67.11 31.33 -2.98
CA MET A 3 66.25 30.58 -2.07
C MET A 3 64.81 30.68 -2.57
N VAL A 4 64.15 29.52 -2.75
CA VAL A 4 62.70 29.41 -3.01
C VAL A 4 62.05 29.11 -1.68
N ALA A 5 61.23 30.03 -1.18
CA ALA A 5 60.41 29.84 0.02
C ALA A 5 59.08 29.15 -0.38
N SER A 6 58.85 27.98 0.16
CA SER A 6 57.57 27.25 -0.01
C SER A 6 56.57 27.72 1.06
N LEU A 7 55.48 28.34 0.61
CA LEU A 7 54.31 28.62 1.45
C LEU A 7 53.43 27.35 1.52
N ALA A 8 53.28 26.79 2.71
CA ALA A 8 52.32 25.75 3.02
C ALA A 8 50.99 26.43 3.39
N ILE A 9 49.95 26.23 2.56
CA ILE A 9 48.58 26.65 2.87
C ILE A 9 47.92 25.50 3.63
N ALA A 10 47.65 25.72 4.91
CA ALA A 10 46.83 24.82 5.72
C ALA A 10 45.35 25.06 5.42
N ALA A 11 44.73 24.12 4.71
CA ALA A 11 43.28 24.10 4.54
C ALA A 11 42.61 23.62 5.84
N GLN A 12 41.97 24.52 6.56
CA GLN A 12 41.07 24.17 7.65
C GLN A 12 39.75 23.61 7.08
N LEU A 13 39.54 22.31 7.24
CA LEU A 13 38.26 21.65 7.04
C LEU A 13 37.29 22.10 8.14
N ALA A 14 36.40 23.03 7.83
CA ALA A 14 35.25 23.34 8.67
C ALA A 14 34.24 22.20 8.61
N LEU A 15 34.12 21.46 9.72
CA LEU A 15 33.01 20.50 9.90
C LEU A 15 31.71 21.29 9.96
N PRO A 16 30.65 20.84 9.21
CA PRO A 16 29.36 21.48 9.32
C PRO A 16 28.78 21.25 10.72
N LEU A 17 28.44 22.33 11.41
CA LEU A 17 27.67 22.30 12.65
C LEU A 17 26.34 21.64 12.43
N PRO A 18 25.86 20.74 13.32
CA PRO A 18 24.53 20.16 13.21
C PRO A 18 23.47 21.27 13.35
N LEU A 19 22.63 21.43 12.34
CA LEU A 19 21.49 22.33 12.41
C LEU A 19 20.56 21.90 13.56
N PRO A 20 19.96 22.84 14.31
CA PRO A 20 19.08 22.49 15.43
C PRO A 20 17.82 21.79 14.92
N LEU A 21 17.51 20.62 15.47
CA LEU A 21 16.39 19.73 15.18
C LEU A 21 14.99 20.31 15.55
N SER A 22 14.87 21.58 15.86
CA SER A 22 13.71 22.17 16.56
C SER A 22 12.69 22.90 15.69
N THR A 23 12.71 22.77 14.35
CA THR A 23 11.82 23.58 13.46
C THR A 23 10.94 22.80 12.48
N VAL A 24 10.93 21.47 12.48
CA VAL A 24 10.38 20.70 11.36
C VAL A 24 8.85 20.66 11.30
N SER A 25 8.10 20.74 12.39
CA SER A 25 6.63 20.51 12.33
C SER A 25 5.75 21.75 12.27
N ALA A 26 6.12 22.84 12.92
CA ALA A 26 5.45 24.13 12.68
C ALA A 26 5.67 24.57 11.23
N GLN A 27 6.77 24.15 10.62
CA GLN A 27 7.10 24.36 9.22
C GLN A 27 6.27 23.47 8.28
N ALA A 28 5.90 22.25 8.69
CA ALA A 28 5.10 21.33 7.87
C ALA A 28 3.68 21.87 7.59
N ALA A 29 2.95 22.33 8.60
CA ALA A 29 1.62 22.93 8.40
C ALA A 29 1.70 24.29 7.69
N ALA A 30 2.75 25.08 7.93
CA ALA A 30 2.96 26.38 7.29
C ALA A 30 3.29 26.26 5.79
N SER A 31 3.91 25.16 5.36
CA SER A 31 4.24 24.89 3.95
C SER A 31 3.04 24.43 3.12
N LEU A 32 1.91 24.04 3.74
CA LEU A 32 0.72 23.58 3.03
C LEU A 32 0.04 24.72 2.27
N SER A 33 -0.37 24.46 1.03
CA SER A 33 -1.15 25.39 0.23
C SER A 33 -2.53 25.67 0.86
N GLN A 34 -3.15 26.78 0.49
CA GLN A 34 -4.52 27.10 0.94
C GLN A 34 -5.51 25.97 0.56
N GLN A 35 -5.31 25.34 -0.59
CA GLN A 35 -6.14 24.22 -1.06
C GLN A 35 -6.02 22.98 -0.16
N VAL A 36 -4.87 22.78 0.50
CA VAL A 36 -4.69 21.65 1.43
C VAL A 36 -5.19 22.03 2.83
N ARG A 37 -4.94 23.27 3.28
CA ARG A 37 -5.32 23.71 4.63
C ARG A 37 -6.82 23.60 4.92
N GLN A 38 -7.70 23.67 3.92
CA GLN A 38 -9.15 23.48 4.12
C GLN A 38 -9.51 22.09 4.67
N TYR A 39 -8.65 21.09 4.49
CA TYR A 39 -8.81 19.73 5.00
C TYR A 39 -8.13 19.51 6.35
N VAL A 40 -7.32 20.45 6.83
CA VAL A 40 -6.60 20.33 8.10
C VAL A 40 -7.55 20.67 9.25
N SER A 41 -7.63 19.79 10.24
CA SER A 41 -8.40 19.97 11.48
C SER A 41 -7.52 20.12 12.71
N VAL A 42 -6.26 19.65 12.64
CA VAL A 42 -5.27 19.72 13.72
C VAL A 42 -3.91 20.11 13.13
N SER A 43 -3.38 21.25 13.59
CA SER A 43 -2.09 21.78 13.11
C SER A 43 -1.18 22.26 14.22
N GLU A 44 -1.59 22.09 15.45
CA GLU A 44 -0.83 22.50 16.61
C GLU A 44 0.48 21.70 16.72
N PRO A 45 1.59 22.33 17.12
CA PRO A 45 2.89 21.66 17.17
C PRO A 45 2.98 20.58 18.25
N VAL A 46 2.09 20.62 19.24
CA VAL A 46 1.98 19.62 20.30
C VAL A 46 0.51 19.22 20.45
N VAL A 47 0.24 17.94 20.27
CA VAL A 47 -1.11 17.35 20.37
C VAL A 47 -1.05 16.15 21.30
N ALA A 48 -2.03 16.01 22.19
CA ALA A 48 -2.20 14.83 23.04
C ALA A 48 -3.55 14.15 22.75
N LEU A 49 -3.49 12.90 22.29
CA LEU A 49 -4.64 12.02 22.11
C LEU A 49 -4.80 11.22 23.40
N THR A 50 -5.85 11.48 24.19
CA THR A 50 -6.00 10.89 25.54
C THR A 50 -7.15 9.89 25.60
N ASN A 51 -7.08 8.96 26.56
CA ASN A 51 -8.11 7.97 26.89
C ASN A 51 -8.46 7.03 25.72
N VAL A 52 -7.55 6.84 24.78
CA VAL A 52 -7.77 6.07 23.53
C VAL A 52 -7.33 4.62 23.68
N THR A 53 -7.99 3.70 22.98
CA THR A 53 -7.45 2.35 22.76
C THR A 53 -6.40 2.38 21.65
N VAL A 54 -5.20 1.89 21.89
CA VAL A 54 -4.13 1.81 20.87
C VAL A 54 -3.95 0.38 20.40
N ILE A 55 -4.04 0.15 19.08
CA ILE A 55 -3.55 -1.06 18.41
C ILE A 55 -2.29 -0.65 17.67
N ASP A 56 -1.15 -0.98 18.24
CA ASP A 56 0.12 -0.33 17.92
C ASP A 56 0.82 -0.80 16.64
N GLY A 57 0.25 -1.76 15.89
CA GLY A 57 0.83 -2.29 14.65
C GLY A 57 1.91 -3.34 14.85
N THR A 58 2.22 -3.74 16.08
CA THR A 58 3.21 -4.81 16.35
C THR A 58 2.60 -6.22 16.28
N GLY A 59 1.27 -6.32 16.24
CA GLY A 59 0.53 -7.58 16.41
C GLY A 59 0.20 -7.91 17.86
N ALA A 60 0.64 -7.09 18.81
CA ALA A 60 0.30 -7.23 20.24
C ALA A 60 -1.16 -6.86 20.51
N ALA A 61 -1.70 -7.35 21.63
CA ALA A 61 -3.06 -7.06 22.05
C ALA A 61 -3.34 -5.55 22.16
N PRO A 62 -4.58 -5.10 21.89
CA PRO A 62 -4.99 -3.71 22.05
C PRO A 62 -4.72 -3.20 23.47
N LYS A 63 -4.27 -1.96 23.58
CA LYS A 63 -3.96 -1.30 24.86
C LYS A 63 -5.00 -0.22 25.13
N PRO A 64 -5.93 -0.40 26.09
CA PRO A 64 -6.94 0.59 26.42
C PRO A 64 -6.33 1.75 27.24
N ASN A 65 -7.06 2.88 27.30
CA ASN A 65 -6.75 4.04 28.14
C ASN A 65 -5.31 4.55 27.97
N GLN A 66 -4.88 4.73 26.74
CA GLN A 66 -3.57 5.27 26.42
C GLN A 66 -3.63 6.77 26.14
N THR A 67 -2.49 7.43 26.35
CA THR A 67 -2.21 8.78 25.82
C THR A 67 -1.10 8.67 24.79
N VAL A 68 -1.31 9.27 23.60
CA VAL A 68 -0.31 9.43 22.56
C VAL A 68 0.00 10.91 22.42
N VAL A 69 1.24 11.31 22.65
CA VAL A 69 1.71 12.70 22.50
C VAL A 69 2.41 12.82 21.16
N ILE A 70 1.90 13.71 20.33
CA ILE A 70 2.50 14.11 19.04
C ILE A 70 3.23 15.43 19.30
N GLN A 71 4.49 15.50 18.90
CA GLN A 71 5.28 16.73 18.96
C GLN A 71 6.20 16.79 17.75
N ASN A 72 6.21 17.92 17.08
CA ASN A 72 7.09 18.14 15.92
C ASN A 72 6.98 17.05 14.85
N GLY A 73 5.75 16.62 14.51
CA GLY A 73 5.49 15.63 13.49
C GLY A 73 5.79 14.19 13.89
N ARG A 74 6.19 13.96 15.13
CA ARG A 74 6.58 12.64 15.64
C ARG A 74 5.80 12.25 16.88
N ILE A 75 5.76 10.97 17.15
CA ILE A 75 5.26 10.42 18.42
C ILE A 75 6.35 10.69 19.47
N ALA A 76 6.09 11.64 20.35
CA ALA A 76 7.00 12.01 21.42
C ALA A 76 6.91 11.04 22.60
N GLU A 77 5.68 10.57 22.90
CA GLU A 77 5.45 9.65 23.99
C GLU A 77 4.16 8.84 23.73
N VAL A 78 4.09 7.62 24.25
CA VAL A 78 2.90 6.76 24.26
C VAL A 78 2.93 5.90 25.52
N GLY A 79 1.80 5.82 26.21
CA GLY A 79 1.65 5.00 27.43
C GLY A 79 0.31 5.20 28.12
N PRO A 80 0.09 4.53 29.27
CA PRO A 80 -1.16 4.65 30.00
C PRO A 80 -1.50 6.11 30.35
N SER A 81 -2.75 6.53 30.18
CA SER A 81 -3.22 7.90 30.50
C SER A 81 -3.08 8.25 32.01
N SER A 82 -2.90 7.24 32.86
CA SER A 82 -2.57 7.45 34.26
C SER A 82 -1.15 7.97 34.49
N SER A 83 -0.22 7.70 33.61
CA SER A 83 1.21 8.04 33.74
C SER A 83 1.68 9.10 32.72
N VAL A 84 1.20 9.04 31.48
CA VAL A 84 1.54 10.00 30.42
C VAL A 84 0.63 11.20 30.52
N ARG A 85 1.20 12.38 30.84
CA ARG A 85 0.48 13.64 30.97
C ARG A 85 0.64 14.49 29.72
N PRO A 86 -0.44 15.12 29.20
CA PRO A 86 -0.30 16.10 28.14
C PRO A 86 0.66 17.21 28.54
N PRO A 87 1.62 17.57 27.67
CA PRO A 87 2.50 18.72 27.94
C PRO A 87 1.71 20.02 28.10
N ALA A 88 2.24 20.96 28.87
CA ALA A 88 1.62 22.28 29.02
C ALA A 88 1.46 22.97 27.65
N GLY A 89 0.28 23.51 27.37
CA GLY A 89 -0.05 24.14 26.08
C GLY A 89 -0.32 23.17 24.93
N ALA A 90 -0.32 21.87 25.15
CA ALA A 90 -0.72 20.90 24.13
C ALA A 90 -2.23 21.00 23.84
N ARG A 91 -2.60 20.89 22.57
CA ARG A 91 -3.98 20.60 22.19
C ARG A 91 -4.35 19.20 22.65
N THR A 92 -5.25 19.08 23.61
CA THR A 92 -5.74 17.80 24.09
C THR A 92 -7.00 17.40 23.36
N MET A 93 -7.04 16.18 22.84
CA MET A 93 -8.21 15.54 22.25
C MET A 93 -8.57 14.34 23.14
N ASP A 94 -9.69 14.42 23.83
CA ASP A 94 -10.23 13.27 24.56
C ASP A 94 -10.90 12.32 23.58
N LEU A 95 -10.37 11.12 23.46
CA LEU A 95 -10.78 10.10 22.50
C LEU A 95 -11.31 8.84 23.20
N ALA A 96 -11.93 9.00 24.37
CA ALA A 96 -12.59 7.90 25.07
C ALA A 96 -13.59 7.19 24.13
N GLY A 97 -13.53 5.85 24.08
CA GLY A 97 -14.34 5.04 23.18
C GLY A 97 -13.87 5.00 21.73
N SER A 98 -12.70 5.58 21.42
CA SER A 98 -12.10 5.53 20.09
C SER A 98 -10.86 4.63 20.06
N THR A 99 -10.47 4.22 18.85
CA THR A 99 -9.24 3.45 18.60
C THR A 99 -8.26 4.28 17.78
N VAL A 100 -6.97 4.22 18.14
CA VAL A 100 -5.87 4.74 17.32
C VAL A 100 -5.04 3.58 16.79
N ILE A 101 -4.76 3.60 15.50
CA ILE A 101 -3.86 2.68 14.80
C ILE A 101 -2.76 3.47 14.07
N PRO A 102 -1.63 2.86 13.70
CA PRO A 102 -0.69 3.49 12.76
C PRO A 102 -1.40 3.79 11.44
N GLY A 103 -0.92 4.78 10.71
CA GLY A 103 -1.34 5.01 9.34
C GLY A 103 -1.16 3.76 8.48
N ILE A 104 -2.16 3.44 7.67
CA ILE A 104 -2.14 2.29 6.76
C ILE A 104 -1.03 2.50 5.73
N VAL A 105 -0.30 1.43 5.44
CA VAL A 105 0.75 1.35 4.41
C VAL A 105 0.26 0.44 3.29
N GLY A 106 -0.33 1.04 2.27
CA GLY A 106 -0.83 0.33 1.10
C GLY A 106 0.32 -0.15 0.20
N MET A 107 0.42 -1.46 0.05
CA MET A 107 1.53 -2.10 -0.66
C MET A 107 1.18 -2.55 -2.08
N HIS A 108 -0.07 -2.40 -2.50
CA HIS A 108 -0.53 -2.63 -3.86
C HIS A 108 -1.59 -1.60 -4.22
N ASP A 109 -1.14 -0.40 -4.47
CA ASP A 109 -2.01 0.73 -4.75
C ASP A 109 -1.71 1.32 -6.13
N HIS A 110 -2.64 2.10 -6.65
CA HIS A 110 -2.49 2.79 -7.92
C HIS A 110 -3.05 4.21 -7.83
N LEU A 111 -2.51 5.10 -8.66
CA LEU A 111 -3.06 6.44 -8.90
C LEU A 111 -3.89 6.49 -10.19
N PHE A 112 -4.36 5.34 -10.64
CA PHE A 112 -5.37 5.20 -11.68
C PHE A 112 -6.45 4.20 -11.24
N TYR A 113 -7.63 4.29 -11.85
CA TYR A 113 -8.75 3.38 -11.65
C TYR A 113 -9.12 2.73 -12.97
N THR A 114 -9.38 1.43 -12.95
CA THR A 114 -9.87 0.72 -14.14
C THR A 114 -11.39 0.62 -14.07
N ALA A 115 -12.07 1.32 -14.99
CA ALA A 115 -13.50 1.21 -15.18
C ALA A 115 -13.87 -0.02 -16.03
N ALA A 116 -15.12 -0.42 -16.00
CA ALA A 116 -15.65 -1.43 -16.89
C ALA A 116 -15.38 -1.04 -18.37
N GLY A 117 -15.08 -2.03 -19.20
CA GLY A 117 -14.64 -1.78 -20.58
C GLY A 117 -13.13 -1.53 -20.72
N GLY A 118 -12.35 -1.63 -19.65
CA GLY A 118 -10.89 -1.54 -19.69
C GLY A 118 -10.32 -0.12 -19.78
N ARG A 119 -11.16 0.92 -19.68
CA ARG A 119 -10.69 2.30 -19.60
C ARG A 119 -9.98 2.54 -18.27
N ALA A 120 -8.77 3.08 -18.32
CA ALA A 120 -8.05 3.53 -17.13
C ALA A 120 -8.18 5.05 -17.00
N ALA A 121 -8.71 5.51 -15.89
CA ALA A 121 -8.78 6.92 -15.51
C ALA A 121 -7.69 7.26 -14.51
N GLN A 122 -6.89 8.31 -14.77
CA GLN A 122 -5.89 8.78 -13.81
C GLN A 122 -6.60 9.44 -12.63
N MET A 123 -6.14 9.19 -11.41
CA MET A 123 -6.78 9.69 -10.19
C MET A 123 -5.91 10.71 -9.46
N SER A 124 -5.33 11.69 -10.16
CA SER A 124 -4.44 12.67 -9.51
C SER A 124 -5.16 13.57 -8.48
N PHE A 125 -6.47 13.74 -8.60
CA PHE A 125 -7.29 14.48 -7.64
C PHE A 125 -7.98 13.55 -6.62
N THR A 126 -8.67 12.51 -7.11
CA THR A 126 -9.55 11.67 -6.28
C THR A 126 -8.77 10.65 -5.45
N GLY A 127 -7.78 9.97 -6.05
CA GLY A 127 -7.01 8.92 -5.40
C GLY A 127 -6.30 9.37 -4.12
N PRO A 128 -5.47 10.44 -4.14
CA PRO A 128 -4.78 10.91 -2.96
C PRO A 128 -5.70 11.28 -1.80
N ARG A 129 -6.88 11.88 -2.09
CA ARG A 129 -7.87 12.26 -1.07
C ARG A 129 -8.58 11.06 -0.48
N LEU A 130 -8.93 10.08 -1.31
CA LEU A 130 -9.57 8.85 -0.85
C LEU A 130 -8.62 8.04 0.04
N TYR A 131 -7.35 7.83 -0.39
CA TYR A 131 -6.34 7.17 0.44
C TYR A 131 -6.21 7.84 1.79
N LEU A 132 -5.87 9.14 1.80
CA LEU A 132 -5.62 9.86 3.05
C LEU A 132 -6.88 9.92 3.93
N GLY A 133 -8.06 10.22 3.34
CA GLY A 133 -9.32 10.29 4.08
C GLY A 133 -9.76 8.96 4.68
N SER A 134 -9.31 7.84 4.12
CA SER A 134 -9.62 6.50 4.62
C SER A 134 -8.55 5.93 5.57
N GLY A 135 -7.51 6.72 5.91
CA GLY A 135 -6.48 6.31 6.86
C GLY A 135 -5.19 5.77 6.22
N VAL A 136 -5.07 5.78 4.90
CA VAL A 136 -3.84 5.35 4.20
C VAL A 136 -2.87 6.53 4.13
N THR A 137 -1.77 6.47 4.88
CA THR A 137 -0.79 7.56 4.98
C THR A 137 0.45 7.33 4.12
N THR A 138 0.67 6.11 3.67
CA THR A 138 1.78 5.72 2.79
C THR A 138 1.28 4.71 1.77
N ILE A 139 1.65 4.88 0.50
CA ILE A 139 1.38 3.92 -0.56
C ILE A 139 2.64 3.57 -1.33
N ARG A 140 2.71 2.35 -1.83
CA ARG A 140 3.55 1.98 -2.96
C ARG A 140 2.63 1.86 -4.18
N THR A 141 2.87 2.70 -5.21
CA THR A 141 2.23 2.43 -6.50
C THR A 141 2.76 1.10 -7.05
N THR A 142 1.90 0.30 -7.68
CA THR A 142 2.31 -1.06 -8.09
C THR A 142 2.27 -1.21 -9.60
N GLY A 143 2.97 -0.28 -10.26
CA GLY A 143 3.00 -0.06 -11.69
C GLY A 143 2.09 1.10 -12.09
N GLY A 144 2.58 1.95 -12.98
CA GLY A 144 1.86 3.13 -13.47
C GLY A 144 1.45 2.96 -14.94
N ARG A 145 0.29 3.51 -15.31
CA ARG A 145 -0.15 3.64 -16.70
C ARG A 145 0.15 5.01 -17.29
N ALA A 146 0.23 6.03 -16.45
CA ALA A 146 0.64 7.37 -16.78
C ALA A 146 1.75 7.82 -15.81
N PRO A 147 2.98 7.31 -15.95
CA PRO A 147 4.02 7.40 -14.92
C PRO A 147 4.42 8.84 -14.59
N TYR A 148 4.47 9.73 -15.57
CA TYR A 148 4.77 11.15 -15.30
C TYR A 148 3.62 11.87 -14.58
N ALA A 149 2.36 11.46 -14.77
CA ALA A 149 1.25 11.96 -13.96
C ALA A 149 1.37 11.51 -12.49
N GLU A 150 1.87 10.29 -12.25
CA GLU A 150 2.14 9.79 -10.90
C GLU A 150 3.31 10.52 -10.23
N ILE A 151 4.41 10.78 -10.97
CA ILE A 151 5.54 11.59 -10.49
C ILE A 151 5.06 13.00 -10.12
N ASN A 152 4.32 13.67 -11.00
CA ASN A 152 3.77 15.01 -10.75
C ASN A 152 2.81 15.04 -9.55
N THR A 153 2.01 13.97 -9.38
CA THR A 153 1.10 13.84 -8.23
C THR A 153 1.90 13.67 -6.94
N LYS A 154 2.94 12.82 -6.94
CA LYS A 154 3.86 12.69 -5.80
C LYS A 154 4.50 14.02 -5.44
N GLU A 155 5.06 14.75 -6.40
CA GLU A 155 5.67 16.07 -6.17
C GLU A 155 4.67 17.09 -5.62
N ALA A 156 3.42 17.06 -6.10
CA ALA A 156 2.36 17.91 -5.59
C ALA A 156 1.99 17.60 -4.14
N ILE A 157 2.03 16.32 -3.75
CA ILE A 157 1.81 15.88 -2.37
C ILE A 157 3.02 16.27 -1.49
N ASP A 158 4.23 15.96 -1.92
CA ASP A 158 5.45 16.19 -1.15
C ASP A 158 5.71 17.68 -0.92
N SER A 159 5.32 18.53 -1.88
CA SER A 159 5.39 20.00 -1.78
C SER A 159 4.19 20.65 -1.07
N GLY A 160 3.24 19.88 -0.53
CA GLY A 160 2.06 20.40 0.17
C GLY A 160 1.04 21.12 -0.72
N ARG A 161 1.05 20.87 -2.03
CA ARG A 161 0.07 21.44 -2.99
C ARG A 161 -1.19 20.59 -3.13
N THR A 162 -1.11 19.29 -2.79
CA THR A 162 -2.22 18.33 -2.84
C THR A 162 -2.22 17.50 -1.54
N PRO A 163 -3.39 17.27 -0.90
CA PRO A 163 -3.47 16.36 0.22
C PRO A 163 -3.36 14.91 -0.29
N GLY A 164 -2.60 14.07 0.40
CA GLY A 164 -2.45 12.67 0.00
C GLY A 164 -1.43 11.91 0.85
N PRO A 165 -1.31 10.60 0.64
CA PRO A 165 -0.35 9.75 1.32
C PRO A 165 1.08 10.03 0.83
N ARG A 166 2.07 9.56 1.56
CA ARG A 166 3.46 9.46 1.10
C ARG A 166 3.53 8.42 -0.01
N VAL A 167 4.14 8.74 -1.15
CA VAL A 167 4.16 7.87 -2.33
C VAL A 167 5.54 7.28 -2.56
N HIS A 168 5.63 5.95 -2.56
CA HIS A 168 6.75 5.19 -3.07
C HIS A 168 6.45 4.78 -4.51
N LEU A 169 7.20 5.34 -5.46
CA LEU A 169 6.96 5.12 -6.89
C LEU A 169 7.48 3.75 -7.34
N THR A 170 6.62 3.01 -8.03
CA THR A 170 7.01 1.87 -8.85
C THR A 170 7.03 2.32 -10.32
N ALA A 171 8.01 1.87 -11.07
CA ALA A 171 8.07 2.07 -12.52
C ALA A 171 6.79 1.54 -13.20
N PRO A 172 6.50 1.94 -14.45
CA PRO A 172 5.47 1.29 -15.24
C PRO A 172 5.63 -0.22 -15.27
N TYR A 173 4.54 -0.92 -15.60
CA TYR A 173 4.59 -2.38 -15.72
C TYR A 173 5.60 -2.82 -16.80
N ILE A 174 6.35 -3.89 -16.52
CA ILE A 174 7.10 -4.61 -17.56
C ILE A 174 6.48 -5.98 -17.80
N THR A 175 6.31 -6.33 -19.05
CA THR A 175 5.79 -7.64 -19.48
C THR A 175 6.64 -8.18 -20.62
N GLY A 176 6.55 -9.47 -20.90
CA GLY A 176 7.23 -10.11 -22.04
C GLY A 176 6.26 -10.39 -23.18
N GLY A 177 6.76 -10.33 -24.41
CA GLY A 177 6.06 -10.77 -25.60
C GLY A 177 4.80 -9.98 -25.99
N SER A 178 4.12 -10.42 -27.03
CA SER A 178 2.88 -9.85 -27.58
C SER A 178 1.62 -10.25 -26.78
N GLY A 179 1.71 -10.40 -25.48
CA GLY A 179 0.71 -11.03 -24.61
C GLY A 179 -0.56 -10.23 -24.34
N GLY A 180 -0.96 -9.29 -25.16
CA GLY A 180 -2.27 -8.64 -25.04
C GLY A 180 -2.51 -7.84 -23.76
N SER A 181 -1.51 -7.64 -22.96
CA SER A 181 -1.56 -6.74 -21.81
C SER A 181 -1.74 -5.32 -22.32
N ALA A 182 -2.67 -4.57 -21.73
CA ALA A 182 -3.07 -3.25 -22.18
C ALA A 182 -1.90 -2.40 -22.69
N GLY A 183 -2.07 -1.70 -23.82
CA GLY A 183 -1.05 -0.96 -24.56
C GLY A 183 -0.29 0.15 -23.82
N SER A 184 -0.44 0.22 -22.50
CA SER A 184 0.32 1.09 -21.58
C SER A 184 1.42 0.36 -20.80
N MET A 185 1.62 -0.96 -21.03
CA MET A 185 2.68 -1.73 -20.38
C MET A 185 3.90 -1.79 -21.28
N ALA A 186 5.09 -1.68 -20.71
CA ALA A 186 6.33 -1.76 -21.48
C ALA A 186 6.66 -3.23 -21.80
N GLU A 187 6.74 -3.56 -23.09
CA GLU A 187 7.22 -4.86 -23.53
C GLU A 187 8.74 -4.92 -23.46
N VAL A 188 9.26 -5.86 -22.71
CA VAL A 188 10.68 -6.17 -22.65
C VAL A 188 10.91 -7.56 -23.23
N SER A 189 11.45 -7.61 -24.44
CA SER A 189 11.64 -8.85 -25.20
C SER A 189 13.04 -9.46 -25.07
N THR A 190 13.96 -8.76 -24.39
CA THR A 190 15.33 -9.22 -24.13
C THR A 190 15.80 -8.78 -22.74
N PRO A 191 16.78 -9.51 -22.14
CA PRO A 191 17.42 -9.10 -20.89
C PRO A 191 17.99 -7.68 -20.93
N GLU A 192 18.57 -7.27 -22.05
CA GLU A 192 19.14 -5.92 -22.23
C GLU A 192 18.05 -4.84 -22.24
N ALA A 193 16.89 -5.12 -22.86
CA ALA A 193 15.75 -4.21 -22.83
C ALA A 193 15.23 -4.04 -21.38
N ALA A 194 15.14 -5.13 -20.62
CA ALA A 194 14.76 -5.09 -19.21
C ALA A 194 15.75 -4.25 -18.37
N ARG A 195 17.07 -4.44 -18.55
CA ARG A 195 18.09 -3.62 -17.85
C ARG A 195 17.98 -2.14 -18.21
N ARG A 196 17.83 -1.80 -19.50
CA ARG A 196 17.66 -0.39 -19.91
C ARG A 196 16.41 0.25 -19.30
N PHE A 197 15.31 -0.48 -19.29
CA PHE A 197 14.07 -0.02 -18.67
C PHE A 197 14.26 0.29 -17.19
N VAL A 198 14.82 -0.64 -16.42
CA VAL A 198 15.10 -0.47 -14.99
C VAL A 198 16.05 0.71 -14.75
N ALA A 199 17.11 0.83 -15.57
CA ALA A 199 18.07 1.92 -15.44
C ALA A 199 17.41 3.30 -15.65
N TYR A 200 16.55 3.41 -16.66
CA TYR A 200 15.83 4.64 -16.97
C TYR A 200 14.90 5.05 -15.82
N TRP A 201 14.01 4.15 -15.38
CA TRP A 201 13.05 4.48 -14.34
C TRP A 201 13.67 4.68 -12.96
N GLY A 202 14.80 4.04 -12.69
CA GLY A 202 15.60 4.34 -11.51
C GLY A 202 16.14 5.78 -11.50
N GLN A 203 16.51 6.33 -12.68
CA GLN A 203 16.89 7.75 -12.81
C GLN A 203 15.70 8.70 -12.65
N GLU A 204 14.50 8.28 -13.07
CA GLU A 204 13.24 9.01 -12.88
C GLU A 204 12.70 8.93 -11.44
N GLY A 205 13.42 8.26 -10.52
CA GLY A 205 13.07 8.22 -9.09
C GLY A 205 12.18 7.05 -8.67
N ALA A 206 11.94 6.05 -9.54
CA ALA A 206 11.28 4.83 -9.14
C ALA A 206 12.16 4.04 -8.15
N THR A 207 11.53 3.49 -7.12
CA THR A 207 12.20 2.66 -6.09
C THR A 207 11.84 1.19 -6.22
N TRP A 208 10.86 0.87 -7.05
CA TRP A 208 10.36 -0.47 -7.32
C TRP A 208 10.14 -0.69 -8.82
N ILE A 209 10.23 -1.95 -9.24
CA ILE A 209 9.83 -2.44 -10.56
C ILE A 209 8.65 -3.38 -10.39
N LYS A 210 7.65 -3.32 -11.29
CA LYS A 210 6.51 -4.24 -11.36
C LYS A 210 6.62 -5.13 -12.57
N ALA A 211 6.88 -6.41 -12.38
CA ALA A 211 6.75 -7.43 -13.40
C ALA A 211 5.30 -7.89 -13.58
N TYR A 212 4.91 -8.24 -14.79
CA TYR A 212 3.55 -8.63 -15.13
C TYR A 212 3.50 -10.00 -15.83
N THR A 213 2.29 -10.46 -16.14
CA THR A 213 1.89 -11.85 -16.40
C THR A 213 2.76 -12.63 -17.38
N ASP A 214 3.27 -12.00 -18.44
CA ASP A 214 3.92 -12.70 -19.56
C ASP A 214 5.44 -12.48 -19.64
N ILE A 215 6.05 -11.92 -18.59
CA ILE A 215 7.50 -11.75 -18.51
C ILE A 215 8.18 -13.12 -18.46
N ARG A 216 9.27 -13.29 -19.18
CA ARG A 216 10.04 -14.54 -19.12
C ARG A 216 11.08 -14.49 -18.01
N ARG A 217 11.56 -15.66 -17.59
CA ARG A 217 12.56 -15.78 -16.52
C ARG A 217 13.85 -15.02 -16.83
N SER A 218 14.29 -14.99 -18.10
CA SER A 218 15.50 -14.28 -18.52
C SER A 218 15.38 -12.77 -18.34
N GLU A 219 14.26 -12.18 -18.75
CA GLU A 219 13.99 -10.76 -18.62
C GLU A 219 13.72 -10.38 -17.15
N LEU A 220 12.98 -11.22 -16.41
CA LEU A 220 12.75 -11.02 -14.98
C LEU A 220 14.07 -11.05 -14.20
N LYS A 221 14.94 -12.03 -14.46
CA LYS A 221 16.27 -12.10 -13.85
C LYS A 221 17.07 -10.82 -14.10
N ALA A 222 17.12 -10.38 -15.36
CA ALA A 222 17.84 -9.18 -15.74
C ALA A 222 17.28 -7.90 -15.08
N ALA A 223 15.96 -7.81 -14.95
CA ALA A 223 15.29 -6.72 -14.25
C ALA A 223 15.64 -6.73 -12.75
N ILE A 224 15.62 -7.90 -12.08
CA ILE A 224 15.96 -8.07 -10.66
C ILE A 224 17.42 -7.67 -10.43
N GLU A 225 18.36 -8.20 -11.20
CA GLU A 225 19.79 -7.91 -11.08
C GLU A 225 20.07 -6.40 -11.21
N GLU A 226 19.49 -5.75 -12.21
CA GLU A 226 19.70 -4.32 -12.44
C GLU A 226 19.01 -3.46 -11.38
N ALA A 227 17.82 -3.87 -10.89
CA ALA A 227 17.12 -3.19 -9.82
C ALA A 227 17.93 -3.25 -8.52
N HIS A 228 18.40 -4.42 -8.12
CA HIS A 228 19.20 -4.61 -6.90
C HIS A 228 20.52 -3.83 -6.96
N LYS A 229 21.20 -3.81 -8.10
CA LYS A 229 22.40 -3.00 -8.32
C LYS A 229 22.16 -1.50 -8.06
N ARG A 230 20.92 -1.03 -8.23
CA ARG A 230 20.51 0.36 -8.00
C ARG A 230 19.83 0.59 -6.66
N GLY A 231 19.77 -0.40 -5.78
CA GLY A 231 19.05 -0.32 -4.51
C GLY A 231 17.53 -0.31 -4.65
N MET A 232 17.01 -0.64 -5.82
CA MET A 232 15.59 -0.80 -6.10
C MET A 232 15.14 -2.23 -5.79
N LYS A 233 13.83 -2.44 -5.65
CA LYS A 233 13.19 -3.73 -5.43
C LYS A 233 12.28 -4.13 -6.57
N VAL A 234 11.96 -5.42 -6.67
CA VAL A 234 11.09 -5.97 -7.71
C VAL A 234 9.91 -6.71 -7.09
N THR A 235 8.73 -6.43 -7.63
CA THR A 235 7.50 -7.16 -7.30
C THR A 235 6.84 -7.69 -8.57
N GLY A 236 5.90 -8.64 -8.45
CA GLY A 236 5.26 -9.23 -9.62
C GLY A 236 3.84 -9.70 -9.43
N HIS A 237 2.98 -9.34 -10.41
CA HIS A 237 1.75 -10.06 -10.74
C HIS A 237 2.14 -11.10 -11.80
N LEU A 238 2.58 -12.25 -11.36
CA LEU A 238 3.20 -13.24 -12.23
C LEU A 238 2.18 -14.25 -12.78
N CYS A 239 2.54 -14.90 -13.87
CA CYS A 239 1.82 -16.03 -14.44
C CYS A 239 2.75 -16.95 -15.24
N SER A 240 3.45 -16.42 -16.25
CA SER A 240 4.43 -17.15 -17.06
C SER A 240 5.65 -17.62 -16.25
N VAL A 241 5.99 -16.92 -15.17
CA VAL A 241 6.97 -17.31 -14.16
C VAL A 241 6.20 -17.65 -12.89
N SER A 242 6.44 -18.82 -12.32
CA SER A 242 5.79 -19.23 -11.06
C SER A 242 6.43 -18.55 -9.85
N PHE A 243 5.78 -18.64 -8.67
CA PHE A 243 6.31 -18.03 -7.45
C PHE A 243 7.67 -18.61 -7.08
N ARG A 244 7.84 -19.94 -7.10
CA ARG A 244 9.13 -20.57 -6.79
C ARG A 244 10.22 -20.18 -7.76
N GLU A 245 9.93 -20.15 -9.08
CA GLU A 245 10.88 -19.66 -10.08
C GLU A 245 11.29 -18.20 -9.81
N ALA A 246 10.35 -17.31 -9.49
CA ALA A 246 10.65 -15.91 -9.17
C ALA A 246 11.46 -15.76 -7.89
N VAL A 247 11.16 -16.55 -6.86
CA VAL A 247 11.91 -16.61 -5.59
C VAL A 247 13.37 -17.03 -5.84
N GLU A 248 13.60 -18.02 -6.70
CA GLU A 248 14.95 -18.46 -7.11
C GLU A 248 15.70 -17.36 -7.86
N LEU A 249 15.00 -16.54 -8.64
CA LEU A 249 15.57 -15.38 -9.35
C LEU A 249 15.85 -14.19 -8.43
N GLY A 250 15.35 -14.20 -7.20
CA GLY A 250 15.63 -13.17 -6.19
C GLY A 250 14.59 -12.04 -6.12
N ILE A 251 13.33 -12.28 -6.49
CA ILE A 251 12.26 -11.29 -6.37
C ILE A 251 12.04 -10.89 -4.89
N ASP A 252 11.68 -9.62 -4.63
CA ASP A 252 11.53 -9.10 -3.27
C ASP A 252 10.12 -9.27 -2.70
N ASN A 253 9.09 -9.23 -3.57
CA ASN A 253 7.70 -9.32 -3.15
C ASN A 253 6.84 -9.97 -4.24
N LEU A 254 5.78 -10.67 -3.82
CA LEU A 254 4.80 -11.32 -4.72
C LEU A 254 3.42 -10.76 -4.46
N GLU A 255 2.64 -10.56 -5.51
CA GLU A 255 1.34 -9.92 -5.44
C GLU A 255 0.20 -10.95 -5.50
N HIS A 256 -0.95 -10.65 -4.86
CA HIS A 256 -2.23 -11.36 -4.99
C HIS A 256 -2.28 -12.79 -4.40
N GLY A 257 -1.23 -13.25 -3.75
CA GLY A 257 -1.20 -14.55 -3.11
C GLY A 257 -1.51 -15.71 -4.07
N LEU A 258 -2.39 -16.63 -3.64
CA LEU A 258 -2.71 -17.86 -4.37
C LEU A 258 -3.14 -17.59 -5.83
N LEU A 259 -3.90 -16.53 -6.06
CA LEU A 259 -4.60 -16.35 -7.34
C LEU A 259 -3.66 -16.11 -8.54
N THR A 260 -2.40 -15.81 -8.28
CA THR A 260 -1.34 -15.66 -9.29
C THR A 260 -0.20 -16.69 -9.14
N ALA A 261 -0.32 -17.60 -8.18
CA ALA A 261 0.70 -18.62 -7.88
C ALA A 261 0.58 -19.82 -8.83
N THR A 262 1.12 -19.71 -10.04
CA THR A 262 1.03 -20.75 -11.06
C THR A 262 1.80 -22.03 -10.74
N ASP A 263 2.51 -22.10 -9.60
CA ASP A 263 3.03 -23.35 -9.02
C ASP A 263 1.94 -24.41 -8.82
N PHE A 264 0.69 -23.98 -8.64
CA PHE A 264 -0.47 -24.84 -8.43
C PHE A 264 -1.21 -25.20 -9.72
N ASP A 265 -0.81 -24.67 -10.87
CA ASP A 265 -1.46 -24.96 -12.14
C ASP A 265 -0.77 -26.15 -12.85
N PRO A 266 -1.45 -27.31 -12.99
CA PRO A 266 -0.86 -28.47 -13.67
C PRO A 266 -0.58 -28.24 -15.16
N GLN A 267 -1.14 -27.20 -15.76
CA GLN A 267 -0.89 -26.83 -17.15
C GLN A 267 0.26 -25.83 -17.33
N LYS A 268 0.92 -25.43 -16.21
CA LYS A 268 2.05 -24.51 -16.24
C LYS A 268 3.21 -25.08 -17.04
N LYS A 269 3.64 -24.34 -18.04
CA LYS A 269 4.86 -24.59 -18.80
C LYS A 269 5.84 -23.44 -18.57
N VAL A 270 7.11 -23.74 -18.80
CA VAL A 270 8.20 -22.75 -18.69
C VAL A 270 7.92 -21.53 -19.55
N ASP A 271 7.97 -20.34 -18.95
CA ASP A 271 7.79 -19.03 -19.60
C ASP A 271 6.44 -18.88 -20.35
N VAL A 272 5.42 -19.65 -19.96
CA VAL A 272 4.08 -19.57 -20.56
C VAL A 272 3.04 -19.36 -19.46
N CYS A 273 2.20 -18.36 -19.60
CA CYS A 273 1.03 -18.14 -18.74
C CYS A 273 -0.14 -19.04 -19.20
N PRO A 274 -0.60 -20.00 -18.37
CA PRO A 274 -1.72 -20.86 -18.74
C PRO A 274 -3.03 -20.07 -18.78
N GLN A 275 -3.87 -20.29 -19.80
CA GLN A 275 -5.19 -19.68 -19.85
C GLN A 275 -6.08 -20.19 -18.69
N ASN A 276 -6.93 -19.32 -18.15
CA ASN A 276 -7.84 -19.62 -17.04
C ASN A 276 -7.15 -20.20 -15.78
N SER A 277 -5.89 -19.83 -15.57
CA SER A 277 -5.08 -20.33 -14.45
C SER A 277 -5.73 -20.04 -13.10
N MET A 278 -6.34 -18.87 -12.89
CA MET A 278 -6.96 -18.47 -11.63
C MET A 278 -7.97 -19.49 -11.10
N VAL A 279 -8.74 -20.14 -11.95
CA VAL A 279 -9.71 -21.16 -11.55
C VAL A 279 -8.99 -22.41 -11.02
N ARG A 280 -7.93 -22.85 -11.70
CA ARG A 280 -7.20 -24.06 -11.32
C ARG A 280 -6.35 -23.83 -10.06
N VAL A 281 -5.64 -22.71 -9.98
CA VAL A 281 -4.84 -22.37 -8.79
C VAL A 281 -5.75 -22.10 -7.59
N GLY A 282 -6.88 -21.45 -7.79
CA GLY A 282 -7.86 -21.19 -6.73
C GLY A 282 -8.55 -22.44 -6.19
N SER A 283 -8.50 -23.56 -6.92
CA SER A 283 -9.00 -24.86 -6.46
C SER A 283 -7.94 -25.72 -5.77
N ALA A 284 -6.72 -25.20 -5.58
CA ALA A 284 -5.60 -25.95 -5.00
C ALA A 284 -5.80 -26.24 -3.51
N SER A 285 -5.33 -27.42 -3.07
CA SER A 285 -5.32 -27.75 -1.64
C SER A 285 -4.17 -27.07 -0.90
N MET A 286 -4.49 -26.38 0.18
CA MET A 286 -3.48 -25.72 1.04
C MET A 286 -2.67 -26.69 1.91
N THR A 287 -3.07 -27.96 1.98
CA THR A 287 -2.33 -29.03 2.65
C THR A 287 -1.41 -29.80 1.70
N SER A 288 -1.34 -29.44 0.42
CA SER A 288 -0.49 -30.08 -0.58
C SER A 288 1.01 -29.84 -0.34
N ASP A 289 1.84 -30.75 -0.88
CA ASP A 289 3.31 -30.56 -0.86
C ASP A 289 3.71 -29.30 -1.63
N THR A 290 3.01 -28.97 -2.72
CA THR A 290 3.23 -27.74 -3.47
C THR A 290 3.02 -26.51 -2.60
N ALA A 291 1.94 -26.47 -1.80
CA ALA A 291 1.67 -25.33 -0.90
C ALA A 291 2.79 -25.18 0.13
N ARG A 292 3.18 -26.27 0.79
CA ARG A 292 4.29 -26.27 1.76
C ARG A 292 5.60 -25.81 1.13
N ALA A 293 5.94 -26.35 -0.04
CA ALA A 293 7.18 -26.02 -0.74
C ALA A 293 7.22 -24.56 -1.20
N THR A 294 6.11 -24.04 -1.74
CA THR A 294 6.04 -22.64 -2.20
C THR A 294 6.16 -21.67 -1.02
N ILE A 295 5.40 -21.89 0.06
CA ILE A 295 5.48 -21.07 1.29
C ILE A 295 6.89 -21.12 1.88
N LYS A 296 7.48 -22.33 2.00
CA LYS A 296 8.84 -22.48 2.52
C LYS A 296 9.86 -21.73 1.67
N ALA A 297 9.81 -21.84 0.35
CA ALA A 297 10.73 -21.14 -0.55
C ALA A 297 10.69 -19.62 -0.35
N MET A 298 9.48 -19.04 -0.23
CA MET A 298 9.30 -17.62 0.03
C MET A 298 9.90 -17.19 1.37
N ILE A 299 9.67 -17.98 2.42
CA ILE A 299 10.17 -17.68 3.78
C ILE A 299 11.69 -17.79 3.84
N ASP A 300 12.27 -18.86 3.30
CA ASP A 300 13.72 -19.10 3.32
C ASP A 300 14.49 -17.96 2.61
N LYS A 301 13.89 -17.33 1.62
CA LYS A 301 14.46 -16.19 0.88
C LYS A 301 14.01 -14.82 1.38
N GLY A 302 13.14 -14.77 2.39
CA GLY A 302 12.63 -13.50 2.94
C GLY A 302 11.71 -12.73 1.99
N VAL A 303 11.11 -13.39 1.00
CA VAL A 303 10.21 -12.78 0.01
C VAL A 303 8.89 -12.43 0.68
N GLY A 304 8.47 -11.15 0.55
CA GLY A 304 7.18 -10.67 1.03
C GLY A 304 6.03 -11.08 0.11
N MET A 305 4.80 -10.95 0.63
CA MET A 305 3.58 -11.12 -0.16
C MET A 305 2.60 -10.00 0.13
N THR A 306 1.86 -9.55 -0.88
CA THR A 306 0.82 -8.52 -0.71
C THR A 306 -0.55 -9.12 -0.96
N SER A 307 -1.42 -9.04 0.05
CA SER A 307 -2.85 -9.33 -0.03
C SER A 307 -3.58 -8.24 -0.82
N THR A 308 -4.44 -8.65 -1.73
CA THR A 308 -5.35 -7.76 -2.48
C THR A 308 -6.73 -8.40 -2.61
N LEU A 309 -7.23 -9.01 -1.56
CA LEU A 309 -8.52 -9.72 -1.58
C LEU A 309 -9.67 -8.82 -2.05
N ALA A 310 -9.60 -7.51 -1.75
CA ALA A 310 -10.62 -6.54 -2.10
C ALA A 310 -10.83 -6.36 -3.61
N VAL A 311 -9.78 -6.49 -4.46
CA VAL A 311 -9.94 -6.43 -5.91
C VAL A 311 -10.50 -7.72 -6.49
N TYR A 312 -10.23 -8.86 -5.83
CA TYR A 312 -10.73 -10.16 -6.31
C TYR A 312 -12.16 -10.46 -5.85
N GLU A 313 -12.58 -9.98 -4.69
CA GLU A 313 -13.94 -10.21 -4.19
C GLU A 313 -15.04 -9.91 -5.23
N PRO A 314 -14.99 -8.81 -6.01
CA PRO A 314 -15.96 -8.51 -7.05
C PRO A 314 -16.04 -9.52 -8.19
N PHE A 315 -15.09 -10.42 -8.35
CA PHE A 315 -15.13 -11.48 -9.37
C PHE A 315 -16.08 -12.62 -9.02
N PHE A 316 -16.44 -12.76 -7.74
CA PHE A 316 -17.23 -13.87 -7.26
C PHE A 316 -18.70 -13.47 -7.08
N PRO A 317 -19.66 -14.34 -7.49
CA PRO A 317 -21.08 -14.07 -7.30
C PRO A 317 -21.47 -14.08 -5.82
N ASN A 318 -22.54 -13.35 -5.49
CA ASN A 318 -23.14 -13.28 -4.16
C ASN A 318 -22.20 -12.78 -3.05
N ARG A 319 -21.15 -12.05 -3.39
CA ARG A 319 -20.29 -11.37 -2.39
C ARG A 319 -20.83 -9.97 -2.09
N PRO A 320 -20.71 -9.49 -0.83
CA PRO A 320 -21.22 -8.18 -0.41
C PRO A 320 -20.27 -7.07 -0.87
N THR A 321 -20.29 -6.79 -2.17
CA THR A 321 -19.40 -5.78 -2.79
C THR A 321 -20.03 -4.39 -2.87
N LYS A 322 -21.29 -4.23 -2.45
CA LYS A 322 -21.98 -2.93 -2.46
C LYS A 322 -21.60 -2.17 -1.20
N ASP A 323 -20.92 -1.06 -1.36
CA ASP A 323 -20.64 -0.06 -0.34
C ASP A 323 -21.16 1.27 -0.88
N ASP A 324 -22.12 1.88 -0.20
CA ASP A 324 -22.75 3.13 -0.63
C ASP A 324 -21.71 4.24 -0.79
N ARG A 325 -20.69 4.30 0.05
CA ARG A 325 -19.59 5.27 -0.05
C ARG A 325 -18.83 5.12 -1.38
N THR A 326 -18.58 3.87 -1.79
CA THR A 326 -17.95 3.53 -3.07
C THR A 326 -18.82 3.99 -4.24
N LEU A 327 -20.13 3.68 -4.19
CA LEU A 327 -21.06 4.10 -5.24
C LEU A 327 -21.25 5.62 -5.30
N GLU A 328 -21.22 6.30 -4.16
CA GLU A 328 -21.31 7.76 -4.09
C GLU A 328 -20.05 8.48 -4.58
N ALA A 329 -18.87 7.88 -4.42
CA ALA A 329 -17.61 8.45 -4.91
C ALA A 329 -17.48 8.33 -6.44
N MET A 330 -18.06 7.29 -7.05
CA MET A 330 -18.02 7.07 -8.50
C MET A 330 -18.79 8.12 -9.27
N SER A 331 -18.27 8.50 -10.44
CA SER A 331 -19.06 9.23 -11.45
C SER A 331 -20.27 8.41 -11.90
N PRO A 332 -21.35 9.03 -12.41
CA PRO A 332 -22.52 8.29 -12.88
C PRO A 332 -22.19 7.18 -13.88
N GLU A 333 -21.33 7.46 -14.85
CA GLU A 333 -20.88 6.52 -15.88
C GLU A 333 -20.16 5.32 -15.28
N VAL A 334 -19.18 5.57 -14.40
CA VAL A 334 -18.39 4.50 -13.76
C VAL A 334 -19.27 3.65 -12.84
N ARG A 335 -20.20 4.28 -12.12
CA ARG A 335 -21.15 3.58 -11.25
C ARG A 335 -22.09 2.67 -12.06
N GLU A 336 -22.63 3.16 -13.16
CA GLU A 336 -23.50 2.36 -14.03
C GLU A 336 -22.74 1.16 -14.61
N ALA A 337 -21.54 1.37 -15.13
CA ALA A 337 -20.69 0.32 -15.66
C ALA A 337 -20.36 -0.76 -14.60
N TYR A 338 -20.01 -0.33 -13.38
CA TYR A 338 -19.74 -1.24 -12.25
C TYR A 338 -20.98 -2.05 -11.87
N MET A 339 -22.13 -1.39 -11.71
CA MET A 339 -23.39 -2.05 -11.33
C MET A 339 -23.87 -3.03 -12.41
N GLY A 340 -23.73 -2.67 -13.69
CA GLY A 340 -24.02 -3.57 -14.82
C GLY A 340 -23.13 -4.83 -14.77
N ARG A 341 -21.83 -4.66 -14.53
CA ARG A 341 -20.90 -5.79 -14.40
C ARG A 341 -21.20 -6.67 -13.19
N ARG A 342 -21.53 -6.08 -12.05
CA ARG A 342 -21.95 -6.84 -10.86
C ARG A 342 -23.19 -7.67 -11.11
N ASN A 343 -24.22 -7.06 -11.72
CA ASN A 343 -25.44 -7.79 -12.07
C ASN A 343 -25.13 -8.96 -13.00
N GLN A 344 -24.28 -8.78 -14.01
CA GLN A 344 -23.85 -9.86 -14.90
C GLN A 344 -23.19 -11.00 -14.12
N ILE A 345 -22.27 -10.72 -13.20
CA ILE A 345 -21.58 -11.73 -12.40
C ILE A 345 -22.58 -12.49 -11.50
N ASP A 346 -23.44 -11.75 -10.80
CA ASP A 346 -24.40 -12.34 -9.85
C ASP A 346 -25.47 -13.19 -10.54
N THR A 347 -25.81 -12.92 -11.82
CA THR A 347 -26.83 -13.63 -12.59
C THR A 347 -26.28 -14.73 -13.50
N THR A 348 -24.96 -14.79 -13.73
CA THR A 348 -24.35 -15.81 -14.58
C THR A 348 -24.39 -17.17 -13.91
N LYS A 349 -25.15 -18.10 -14.51
CA LYS A 349 -25.23 -19.50 -14.05
C LYS A 349 -23.98 -20.28 -14.48
N GLY A 350 -23.52 -21.18 -13.60
CA GLY A 350 -22.41 -22.07 -13.91
C GLY A 350 -21.05 -21.38 -14.03
N SER A 351 -20.89 -20.20 -13.42
CA SER A 351 -19.58 -19.53 -13.35
C SER A 351 -18.54 -20.45 -12.69
N PRO A 352 -17.35 -20.64 -13.31
CA PRO A 352 -16.28 -21.38 -12.67
C PRO A 352 -15.62 -20.58 -11.52
N LEU A 353 -15.89 -19.28 -11.43
CA LEU A 353 -15.42 -18.41 -10.33
C LEU A 353 -16.39 -18.52 -9.17
N THR A 354 -16.03 -19.31 -8.17
CA THR A 354 -16.87 -19.59 -6.99
C THR A 354 -16.28 -18.96 -5.73
N GLY A 355 -17.09 -18.76 -4.70
CA GLY A 355 -16.63 -18.27 -3.40
C GLY A 355 -15.57 -19.15 -2.73
N GLU A 356 -15.48 -20.44 -3.09
CA GLU A 356 -14.43 -21.34 -2.61
C GLU A 356 -13.02 -20.90 -3.05
N ILE A 357 -12.87 -20.34 -4.24
CA ILE A 357 -11.61 -19.80 -4.74
C ILE A 357 -11.13 -18.66 -3.81
N LEU A 358 -12.03 -17.78 -3.40
CA LEU A 358 -11.69 -16.70 -2.47
C LEU A 358 -11.32 -17.24 -1.07
N LYS A 359 -12.04 -18.24 -0.58
CA LYS A 359 -11.71 -18.90 0.69
C LYS A 359 -10.33 -19.58 0.64
N ASN A 360 -9.99 -20.22 -0.46
CA ASN A 360 -8.67 -20.82 -0.65
C ASN A 360 -7.57 -19.77 -0.74
N ALA A 361 -7.82 -18.61 -1.36
CA ALA A 361 -6.90 -17.49 -1.36
C ALA A 361 -6.64 -16.97 0.07
N MET A 362 -7.69 -16.79 0.86
CA MET A 362 -7.61 -16.44 2.28
C MET A 362 -6.84 -17.49 3.10
N ALA A 363 -7.10 -18.77 2.84
CA ALA A 363 -6.41 -19.87 3.52
C ALA A 363 -4.91 -19.91 3.20
N PHE A 364 -4.51 -19.59 1.96
CA PHE A 364 -3.11 -19.50 1.56
C PHE A 364 -2.39 -18.35 2.28
N GLU A 365 -3.00 -17.17 2.33
CA GLU A 365 -2.46 -16.00 3.04
C GLU A 365 -2.29 -16.33 4.54
N ARG A 366 -3.29 -16.97 5.14
CA ARG A 366 -3.21 -17.41 6.54
C ARG A 366 -2.11 -18.43 6.77
N ALA A 367 -1.97 -19.45 5.92
CA ALA A 367 -0.93 -20.45 6.01
C ALA A 367 0.47 -19.84 5.87
N PHE A 368 0.64 -18.87 4.96
CA PHE A 368 1.88 -18.14 4.78
C PHE A 368 2.29 -17.38 6.07
N VAL A 369 1.37 -16.65 6.68
CA VAL A 369 1.63 -15.93 7.94
C VAL A 369 1.89 -16.87 9.11
N GLN A 370 1.13 -17.98 9.22
CA GLN A 370 1.32 -18.98 10.28
C GLN A 370 2.69 -19.67 10.19
N ALA A 371 3.22 -19.80 8.98
CA ALA A 371 4.56 -20.33 8.76
C ALA A 371 5.69 -19.29 8.98
N GLY A 372 5.36 -18.04 9.34
CA GLY A 372 6.31 -16.95 9.60
C GLY A 372 6.54 -16.00 8.41
N GLY A 373 5.74 -16.13 7.34
CA GLY A 373 5.82 -15.27 6.17
C GLY A 373 5.35 -13.84 6.45
N ARG A 374 5.92 -12.89 5.72
CA ARG A 374 5.59 -11.46 5.86
C ARG A 374 4.52 -11.08 4.83
N LEU A 375 3.26 -11.05 5.27
CA LEU A 375 2.13 -10.56 4.50
C LEU A 375 1.96 -9.05 4.72
N ALA A 376 1.78 -8.28 3.65
CA ALA A 376 1.29 -6.91 3.65
C ALA A 376 -0.04 -6.83 2.87
N ALA A 377 -0.63 -5.65 2.73
CA ALA A 377 -1.90 -5.48 2.04
C ALA A 377 -1.95 -4.22 1.18
N GLY A 378 -2.86 -4.19 0.20
CA GLY A 378 -3.20 -3.04 -0.63
C GLY A 378 -4.54 -3.26 -1.33
N VAL A 379 -5.12 -2.21 -1.91
CA VAL A 379 -6.47 -2.29 -2.49
C VAL A 379 -6.48 -2.82 -3.92
N ASP A 380 -5.46 -2.49 -4.72
CA ASP A 380 -5.45 -2.69 -6.19
C ASP A 380 -6.73 -2.15 -6.86
N PRO A 381 -6.89 -0.82 -7.02
CA PRO A 381 -8.13 -0.21 -7.54
C PRO A 381 -8.29 -0.41 -9.05
N THR A 382 -8.36 -1.67 -9.47
CA THR A 382 -8.42 -2.14 -10.84
C THR A 382 -9.53 -3.20 -11.01
N GLY A 383 -9.32 -4.20 -11.85
CA GLY A 383 -10.25 -5.31 -12.05
C GLY A 383 -11.55 -4.87 -12.73
N PHE A 384 -12.68 -5.15 -12.09
CA PHE A 384 -14.03 -4.82 -12.61
C PHE A 384 -14.62 -3.56 -11.97
N GLY A 385 -13.83 -2.80 -11.24
CA GLY A 385 -14.29 -1.70 -10.40
C GLY A 385 -14.80 -2.17 -9.04
N GLY A 386 -15.28 -1.25 -8.22
CA GLY A 386 -15.75 -1.51 -6.86
C GLY A 386 -14.68 -1.47 -5.78
N ALA A 387 -13.44 -1.75 -6.11
CA ALA A 387 -12.29 -1.54 -5.23
C ALA A 387 -11.72 -0.14 -5.46
N LEU A 388 -12.13 0.84 -4.65
CA LEU A 388 -11.62 2.21 -4.73
C LEU A 388 -10.47 2.44 -3.75
N PRO A 389 -9.56 3.38 -4.05
CA PRO A 389 -8.53 3.82 -3.11
C PRO A 389 -9.09 4.06 -1.71
N GLY A 390 -8.43 3.57 -0.69
CA GLY A 390 -8.83 3.75 0.69
C GLY A 390 -10.03 2.90 1.11
N PHE A 391 -11.15 2.97 0.40
CA PHE A 391 -12.33 2.15 0.73
C PHE A 391 -12.06 0.66 0.52
N GLY A 392 -11.34 0.32 -0.55
CA GLY A 392 -10.92 -1.04 -0.79
C GLY A 392 -9.85 -1.51 0.20
N ASP A 393 -8.98 -0.61 0.71
CA ASP A 393 -8.05 -0.92 1.80
C ASP A 393 -8.81 -1.29 3.08
N GLN A 394 -9.85 -0.52 3.43
CA GLN A 394 -10.73 -0.83 4.54
C GLN A 394 -11.48 -2.15 4.33
N ARG A 395 -11.92 -2.43 3.09
CA ARG A 395 -12.53 -3.72 2.76
C ARG A 395 -11.53 -4.88 2.88
N ASN A 396 -10.27 -4.66 2.48
CA ASN A 396 -9.22 -5.67 2.63
C ASN A 396 -8.96 -5.99 4.12
N TYR A 397 -9.07 -4.98 5.02
CA TYR A 397 -9.04 -5.22 6.47
C TYR A 397 -10.14 -6.21 6.89
N GLU A 398 -11.38 -5.98 6.48
CA GLU A 398 -12.50 -6.86 6.81
C GLU A 398 -12.34 -8.27 6.23
N LEU A 399 -11.80 -8.40 5.01
CA LEU A 399 -11.53 -9.68 4.37
C LEU A 399 -10.39 -10.45 5.07
N LEU A 400 -9.39 -9.76 5.61
CA LEU A 400 -8.36 -10.38 6.44
C LEU A 400 -8.93 -10.89 7.78
N ILE A 401 -9.87 -10.16 8.37
CA ILE A 401 -10.63 -10.67 9.54
C ILE A 401 -11.44 -11.92 9.15
N GLU A 402 -12.14 -11.90 8.00
CA GLU A 402 -12.85 -13.06 7.46
C GLU A 402 -11.90 -14.25 7.22
N ALA A 403 -10.67 -13.99 6.78
CA ALA A 403 -9.62 -15.01 6.63
C ALA A 403 -9.16 -15.60 7.97
N GLY A 404 -9.57 -15.04 9.11
CA GLY A 404 -9.29 -15.53 10.45
C GLY A 404 -8.08 -14.90 11.14
N PHE A 405 -7.62 -13.73 10.68
CA PHE A 405 -6.65 -12.93 11.43
C PHE A 405 -7.33 -12.16 12.54
N THR A 406 -6.65 -11.97 13.67
CA THR A 406 -7.14 -11.08 14.73
C THR A 406 -7.04 -9.61 14.30
N PRO A 407 -7.80 -8.69 14.92
CA PRO A 407 -7.68 -7.25 14.64
C PRO A 407 -6.24 -6.72 14.75
N ALA A 408 -5.50 -7.15 15.77
CA ALA A 408 -4.10 -6.75 15.97
C ALA A 408 -3.17 -7.28 14.86
N GLN A 409 -3.34 -8.53 14.45
CA GLN A 409 -2.59 -9.10 13.32
C GLN A 409 -2.93 -8.39 12.01
N THR A 410 -4.20 -8.07 11.79
CA THR A 410 -4.65 -7.37 10.58
C THR A 410 -4.06 -5.95 10.51
N VAL A 411 -4.07 -5.22 11.63
CA VAL A 411 -3.38 -3.91 11.70
C VAL A 411 -1.88 -4.08 11.44
N GLN A 412 -1.21 -5.09 11.98
CA GLN A 412 0.20 -5.38 11.70
C GLN A 412 0.45 -5.62 10.20
N ILE A 413 -0.39 -6.43 9.55
CA ILE A 413 -0.32 -6.72 8.10
C ILE A 413 -0.43 -5.42 7.30
N MET A 414 -1.39 -4.57 7.64
CA MET A 414 -1.70 -3.35 6.89
C MET A 414 -0.80 -2.15 7.24
N THR A 415 0.10 -2.27 8.21
CA THR A 415 0.94 -1.16 8.66
C THR A 415 2.42 -1.55 8.74
N SER A 416 2.87 -2.16 9.83
CA SER A 416 4.30 -2.41 10.07
C SER A 416 4.92 -3.42 9.09
N ASN A 417 4.16 -4.40 8.60
CA ASN A 417 4.69 -5.35 7.62
C ASN A 417 4.95 -4.66 6.28
N GLY A 418 4.03 -3.79 5.82
CA GLY A 418 4.26 -2.95 4.64
C GLY A 418 5.49 -2.05 4.81
N ALA A 419 5.61 -1.38 5.97
CA ALA A 419 6.78 -0.56 6.29
C ALA A 419 8.10 -1.34 6.27
N LYS A 420 8.10 -2.61 6.76
CA LYS A 420 9.28 -3.49 6.71
C LYS A 420 9.65 -3.88 5.28
N ILE A 421 8.66 -4.21 4.43
CA ILE A 421 8.89 -4.54 3.02
C ILE A 421 9.42 -3.32 2.25
N LEU A 422 8.89 -2.13 2.52
CA LEU A 422 9.39 -0.87 1.94
C LEU A 422 10.79 -0.49 2.43
N GLY A 423 11.21 -0.96 3.61
CA GLY A 423 12.48 -0.59 4.23
C GLY A 423 12.42 0.74 5.00
N VAL A 424 11.23 1.11 5.51
CA VAL A 424 10.99 2.37 6.24
C VAL A 424 10.43 2.14 7.65
N ALA A 425 10.56 0.92 8.17
CA ALA A 425 10.03 0.54 9.48
C ALA A 425 10.68 1.28 10.66
N ASP A 426 11.85 1.87 10.46
CA ASP A 426 12.49 2.78 11.39
C ASP A 426 11.73 4.10 11.56
N LYS A 427 10.95 4.50 10.56
CA LYS A 427 10.26 5.79 10.50
C LYS A 427 8.75 5.71 10.80
N LEU A 428 8.08 4.62 10.38
CA LEU A 428 6.62 4.52 10.43
C LEU A 428 6.13 3.06 10.57
N GLY A 429 4.82 2.86 10.65
CA GLY A 429 4.17 1.54 10.66
C GLY A 429 3.82 1.02 12.06
N THR A 430 4.25 1.67 13.12
CA THR A 430 3.85 1.36 14.50
C THR A 430 3.65 2.63 15.32
N VAL A 431 2.83 2.55 16.39
CA VAL A 431 2.65 3.64 17.37
C VAL A 431 3.75 3.51 18.41
N GLU A 432 4.92 4.04 18.08
CA GLU A 432 6.12 4.00 18.95
C GLU A 432 6.81 5.36 19.01
N LYS A 433 7.38 5.67 20.19
CA LYS A 433 8.16 6.89 20.42
C LYS A 433 9.26 7.05 19.35
N GLY A 434 9.37 8.26 18.82
CA GLY A 434 10.38 8.65 17.82
C GLY A 434 9.94 8.46 16.37
N LYS A 435 8.92 7.65 16.09
CA LYS A 435 8.37 7.48 14.73
C LYS A 435 7.58 8.69 14.27
N LEU A 436 7.37 8.81 12.97
CA LEU A 436 6.48 9.80 12.40
C LEU A 436 5.06 9.62 12.98
N ALA A 437 4.41 10.71 13.26
CA ALA A 437 3.03 10.69 13.73
C ALA A 437 2.08 10.51 12.52
N ASP A 438 2.16 9.33 11.92
CA ASP A 438 1.23 8.81 10.92
C ASP A 438 0.23 7.92 11.67
N LEU A 439 -0.95 8.46 12.00
CA LEU A 439 -1.93 7.81 12.87
C LEU A 439 -3.34 7.94 12.30
N VAL A 440 -4.19 6.97 12.57
CA VAL A 440 -5.61 6.99 12.21
C VAL A 440 -6.45 6.93 13.47
N VAL A 441 -7.34 7.90 13.65
CA VAL A 441 -8.33 7.93 14.72
C VAL A 441 -9.64 7.36 14.19
N LEU A 442 -10.11 6.29 14.81
CA LEU A 442 -11.33 5.56 14.48
C LEU A 442 -12.35 5.74 15.59
N GLN A 443 -13.57 6.11 15.24
CA GLN A 443 -14.67 6.23 16.21
C GLN A 443 -15.25 4.85 16.52
N GLY A 444 -14.91 4.29 17.66
CA GLY A 444 -15.36 3.00 18.16
C GLY A 444 -14.21 2.05 18.51
N ASP A 445 -14.58 0.85 18.97
CA ASP A 445 -13.64 -0.21 19.33
C ASP A 445 -13.41 -1.14 18.12
N LEU A 446 -12.26 -0.96 17.44
CA LEU A 446 -11.87 -1.77 16.30
C LEU A 446 -11.61 -3.25 16.67
N ALA A 447 -11.28 -3.52 17.93
CA ALA A 447 -11.02 -4.89 18.38
C ALA A 447 -12.33 -5.69 18.53
N ALA A 448 -13.43 -5.01 18.87
CA ALA A 448 -14.74 -5.62 19.03
C ALA A 448 -15.56 -5.65 17.72
N ASP A 449 -15.44 -4.62 16.88
CA ASP A 449 -16.21 -4.46 15.64
C ASP A 449 -15.28 -4.10 14.47
N PRO A 450 -14.99 -5.04 13.56
CA PRO A 450 -14.14 -4.78 12.39
C PRO A 450 -14.66 -3.65 11.48
N SER A 451 -15.97 -3.37 11.47
CA SER A 451 -16.55 -2.30 10.64
C SER A 451 -16.13 -0.90 11.09
N VAL A 452 -15.59 -0.76 12.31
CA VAL A 452 -15.02 0.48 12.83
C VAL A 452 -13.87 1.00 11.98
N ILE A 453 -13.19 0.14 11.22
CA ILE A 453 -12.15 0.56 10.24
C ILE A 453 -12.68 1.61 9.26
N ARG A 454 -13.99 1.64 9.00
CA ARG A 454 -14.65 2.62 8.11
C ARG A 454 -14.98 3.95 8.81
N LYS A 455 -14.88 4.03 10.13
CA LYS A 455 -15.28 5.19 10.93
C LYS A 455 -14.09 6.10 11.25
N VAL A 456 -13.33 6.45 10.20
CA VAL A 456 -12.18 7.36 10.32
C VAL A 456 -12.67 8.78 10.59
N THR A 457 -12.16 9.42 11.65
CA THR A 457 -12.47 10.82 11.98
C THR A 457 -11.33 11.76 11.62
N THR A 458 -10.12 11.43 12.03
CA THR A 458 -8.92 12.24 11.79
C THR A 458 -7.77 11.32 11.36
N VAL A 459 -7.05 11.75 10.33
CA VAL A 459 -5.83 11.08 9.88
C VAL A 459 -4.66 12.02 10.10
N PHE A 460 -3.72 11.61 10.93
CA PHE A 460 -2.45 12.32 11.10
C PHE A 460 -1.45 11.78 10.08
N LYS A 461 -0.85 12.69 9.32
CA LYS A 461 0.31 12.43 8.47
C LYS A 461 1.39 13.46 8.79
N ASP A 462 2.58 12.98 9.15
CA ASP A 462 3.69 13.83 9.61
C ASP A 462 3.25 14.78 10.77
N GLY A 463 2.30 14.33 11.61
CA GLY A 463 1.75 15.07 12.75
C GLY A 463 0.68 16.11 12.43
N VAL A 464 0.37 16.33 11.15
CA VAL A 464 -0.74 17.18 10.72
C VAL A 464 -2.02 16.34 10.65
N GLY A 465 -3.08 16.74 11.36
CA GLY A 465 -4.36 16.04 11.39
C GLY A 465 -5.31 16.54 10.31
N TYR A 466 -5.75 15.63 9.45
CA TYR A 466 -6.68 15.88 8.35
C TYR A 466 -8.09 15.40 8.74
N ASP A 467 -9.08 16.17 8.36
CA ASP A 467 -10.51 15.83 8.47
C ASP A 467 -10.89 14.82 7.39
N SER A 468 -11.15 13.58 7.80
CA SER A 468 -11.53 12.49 6.90
C SER A 468 -12.78 12.81 6.11
N ALA A 469 -13.83 13.32 6.77
CA ALA A 469 -15.11 13.59 6.14
C ALA A 469 -15.00 14.64 5.03
N LYS A 470 -14.21 15.70 5.25
CA LYS A 470 -13.96 16.73 4.22
C LYS A 470 -13.20 16.20 3.01
N LEU A 471 -12.19 15.33 3.24
CA LEU A 471 -11.45 14.71 2.15
C LEU A 471 -12.34 13.81 1.29
N ILE A 472 -13.17 12.97 1.93
CA ILE A 472 -14.10 12.07 1.24
C ILE A 472 -15.19 12.87 0.51
N ALA A 473 -15.77 13.90 1.15
CA ALA A 473 -16.80 14.72 0.52
C ALA A 473 -16.31 15.42 -0.77
N ALA A 474 -15.03 15.80 -0.83
CA ALA A 474 -14.45 16.47 -1.99
C ALA A 474 -14.40 15.60 -3.26
N VAL A 475 -14.51 14.28 -3.12
CA VAL A 475 -14.41 13.32 -4.24
C VAL A 475 -15.74 12.71 -4.65
N LYS A 476 -16.83 13.05 -3.98
CA LYS A 476 -18.15 12.50 -4.27
C LYS A 476 -18.54 12.72 -5.74
N GLY A 477 -18.92 11.64 -6.44
CA GLY A 477 -19.32 11.63 -7.85
C GLY A 477 -18.19 11.88 -8.85
N ARG A 478 -16.91 11.81 -8.44
CA ARG A 478 -15.76 12.24 -9.26
C ARG A 478 -14.78 11.12 -9.65
N VAL A 479 -14.85 9.95 -9.04
CA VAL A 479 -13.98 8.84 -9.44
C VAL A 479 -14.31 8.40 -10.86
N GLY A 480 -13.28 8.36 -11.71
CA GLY A 480 -13.41 8.05 -13.13
C GLY A 480 -13.60 9.27 -14.04
N ILE A 481 -13.61 10.48 -13.47
CA ILE A 481 -13.53 11.76 -14.20
C ILE A 481 -12.08 12.24 -14.06
N ASP A 482 -11.43 12.51 -15.18
CA ASP A 482 -10.06 13.05 -15.24
C ASP A 482 -10.06 14.57 -15.35
#